data_4f611768ce7c0515f9af51a856ad6a98
#
_entry.id   4f611768ce7c0515f9af51a856ad6a98
#
_cell.length_a   1.000
_cell.length_b   1.000
_cell.length_c   1.000
_cell.angle_alpha   90.00
_cell.angle_beta   90.00
_cell.angle_gamma   90.00
#
_symmetry.space_group_name_H-M   'P 1'
#
loop_
_entity.id
_entity.type
_entity.pdbx_description
1 polymer ?
#
loop_
_entity_poly.entity_id
_entity_poly.type
_entity_poly.pdbx_seq_one_letter_code
_entity_poly.pdbx_strand_id
1 'polypeptide(L)'
;SVQLANPDLVGLNVTIPYKEQVISYLDELDKDAAAIGAVNVIKIVRQKGKTRLIGYNSDVIGFTQSIEPLLEPQHKKALILGTGGASKAIAYGLKKLGLECKFVSRNLREEMLTYDQLTPEIMDEYKVVVNCTPVGMYPRADEYPNIPYQYLTPNHLLYDLLYNPDTTLFMK
;
A
#
# COMPACT_ATOMS: atom_id res chain seq x y z
N SER A 1 8.45 -27.19 -3.34
CA SER A 1 7.07 -27.48 -3.00
C SER A 1 6.34 -28.16 -4.16
N VAL A 2 5.26 -28.90 -3.84
CA VAL A 2 4.46 -29.68 -4.82
C VAL A 2 3.92 -28.82 -5.96
N GLN A 3 3.61 -27.54 -5.71
CA GLN A 3 3.09 -26.62 -6.73
C GLN A 3 4.12 -26.25 -7.81
N LEU A 4 5.41 -26.16 -7.47
CA LEU A 4 6.45 -25.84 -8.45
C LEU A 4 6.75 -27.01 -9.40
N ALA A 5 6.31 -28.23 -9.06
CA ALA A 5 6.43 -29.41 -9.92
C ALA A 5 5.44 -29.39 -11.10
N ASN A 6 4.37 -28.55 -11.05
CA ASN A 6 3.44 -28.42 -12.18
C ASN A 6 4.09 -27.60 -13.30
N PRO A 7 4.34 -28.19 -14.50
CA PRO A 7 4.99 -27.49 -15.61
C PRO A 7 4.14 -26.35 -16.20
N ASP A 8 2.82 -26.42 -16.04
CA ASP A 8 1.87 -25.43 -16.59
C ASP A 8 1.75 -24.18 -15.67
N LEU A 9 2.25 -24.24 -14.45
CA LEU A 9 2.22 -23.11 -13.53
C LEU A 9 3.27 -22.09 -13.94
N VAL A 10 2.83 -20.90 -14.38
CA VAL A 10 3.69 -19.81 -14.86
C VAL A 10 3.89 -18.69 -13.83
N GLY A 11 3.05 -18.63 -12.81
CA GLY A 11 3.15 -17.62 -11.77
C GLY A 11 2.19 -17.84 -10.62
N LEU A 12 2.35 -17.02 -9.57
CA LEU A 12 1.57 -17.06 -8.34
C LEU A 12 1.28 -15.64 -7.88
N ASN A 13 0.08 -15.42 -7.32
CA ASN A 13 -0.23 -14.22 -6.57
C ASN A 13 0.07 -14.43 -5.08
N VAL A 14 0.57 -13.39 -4.44
CA VAL A 14 0.89 -13.35 -3.01
C VAL A 14 0.07 -12.25 -2.35
N THR A 15 -0.60 -12.59 -1.24
CA THR A 15 -1.40 -11.64 -0.47
C THR A 15 -0.95 -11.60 1.00
N ILE A 16 -1.62 -10.78 1.79
CA ILE A 16 -1.41 -10.65 3.23
C ILE A 16 -1.52 -12.04 3.92
N PRO A 17 -0.63 -12.36 4.87
CA PRO A 17 0.48 -11.55 5.41
C PRO A 17 1.84 -11.81 4.75
N TYR A 18 1.90 -12.46 3.61
CA TYR A 18 3.11 -13.10 3.07
C TYR A 18 3.94 -12.24 2.11
N LYS A 19 3.47 -11.04 1.72
CA LYS A 19 4.11 -10.18 0.69
C LYS A 19 5.58 -9.83 0.99
N GLU A 20 5.96 -9.71 2.25
CA GLU A 20 7.34 -9.46 2.67
C GLU A 20 8.10 -10.77 2.90
N GLN A 21 7.45 -11.73 3.56
CA GLN A 21 8.08 -13.01 3.95
C GLN A 21 8.51 -13.86 2.75
N VAL A 22 7.76 -13.79 1.63
CA VAL A 22 8.04 -14.58 0.43
C VAL A 22 9.36 -14.22 -0.22
N ILE A 23 9.87 -13.01 -0.01
CA ILE A 23 11.11 -12.51 -0.63
C ILE A 23 12.30 -13.46 -0.37
N SER A 24 12.40 -14.04 0.82
CA SER A 24 13.47 -14.97 1.19
C SER A 24 13.47 -16.29 0.38
N TYR A 25 12.39 -16.58 -0.33
CA TYR A 25 12.21 -17.79 -1.16
C TYR A 25 12.36 -17.52 -2.65
N LEU A 26 12.67 -16.29 -3.06
CA LEU A 26 12.78 -15.89 -4.45
C LEU A 26 14.24 -15.79 -4.88
N ASP A 27 14.50 -16.09 -6.16
CA ASP A 27 15.83 -16.00 -6.75
C ASP A 27 16.18 -14.56 -7.14
N GLU A 28 15.16 -13.77 -7.54
CA GLU A 28 15.32 -12.38 -7.99
C GLU A 28 14.11 -11.54 -7.60
N LEU A 29 14.35 -10.23 -7.51
CA LEU A 29 13.31 -9.20 -7.39
C LEU A 29 13.41 -8.23 -8.56
N ASP A 30 12.27 -7.84 -9.11
CA ASP A 30 12.19 -6.65 -9.95
C ASP A 30 12.61 -5.40 -9.13
N LYS A 31 13.10 -4.38 -9.83
CA LYS A 31 13.62 -3.16 -9.21
C LYS A 31 12.61 -2.47 -8.27
N ASP A 32 11.33 -2.43 -8.70
CA ASP A 32 10.27 -1.80 -7.90
C ASP A 32 9.93 -2.67 -6.68
N ALA A 33 9.82 -3.99 -6.84
CA ALA A 33 9.62 -4.93 -5.73
C ALA A 33 10.76 -4.89 -4.72
N ALA A 34 12.01 -4.77 -5.19
CA ALA A 34 13.19 -4.63 -4.32
C ALA A 34 13.18 -3.31 -3.54
N ALA A 35 12.83 -2.20 -4.19
CA ALA A 35 12.75 -0.88 -3.55
C ALA A 35 11.58 -0.79 -2.54
N ILE A 36 10.46 -1.45 -2.83
CA ILE A 36 9.28 -1.52 -1.96
C ILE A 36 9.53 -2.44 -0.77
N GLY A 37 10.27 -3.54 -0.97
CA GLY A 37 10.46 -4.59 0.03
C GLY A 37 9.21 -5.47 0.21
N ALA A 38 8.39 -5.61 -0.82
CA ALA A 38 7.20 -6.47 -0.82
C ALA A 38 6.88 -6.97 -2.22
N VAL A 39 6.38 -8.22 -2.29
CA VAL A 39 6.04 -8.94 -3.53
C VAL A 39 4.57 -9.35 -3.49
N ASN A 40 3.82 -9.09 -4.56
CA ASN A 40 2.45 -9.60 -4.71
C ASN A 40 2.28 -10.52 -5.92
N VAL A 41 3.29 -10.60 -6.81
CA VAL A 41 3.30 -11.49 -7.98
C VAL A 41 4.65 -12.19 -8.08
N ILE A 42 4.64 -13.51 -8.25
CA ILE A 42 5.83 -14.31 -8.53
C ILE A 42 5.72 -14.87 -9.95
N LYS A 43 6.69 -14.58 -10.79
CA LYS A 43 6.84 -15.20 -12.11
C LYS A 43 7.75 -16.42 -12.01
N ILE A 44 7.33 -17.52 -12.62
CA ILE A 44 8.11 -18.76 -12.67
C ILE A 44 8.73 -18.85 -14.07
N VAL A 45 10.05 -18.78 -14.12
CA VAL A 45 10.82 -18.88 -15.37
C VAL A 45 11.55 -20.23 -15.40
N ARG A 46 11.28 -21.03 -16.44
CA ARG A 46 11.93 -22.32 -16.63
C ARG A 46 12.80 -22.26 -17.88
N GLN A 47 14.12 -22.36 -17.70
CA GLN A 47 15.08 -22.34 -18.78
C GLN A 47 16.17 -23.38 -18.55
N LYS A 48 16.46 -24.20 -19.58
CA LYS A 48 17.55 -25.21 -19.57
C LYS A 48 17.54 -26.09 -18.32
N GLY A 49 16.35 -26.56 -17.89
CA GLY A 49 16.19 -27.44 -16.73
C GLY A 49 16.32 -26.74 -15.36
N LYS A 50 16.49 -25.43 -15.34
CA LYS A 50 16.49 -24.62 -14.10
C LYS A 50 15.19 -23.84 -13.96
N THR A 51 14.66 -23.81 -12.73
CA THR A 51 13.49 -22.99 -12.37
C THR A 51 13.98 -21.79 -11.57
N ARG A 52 13.54 -20.57 -11.95
CA ARG A 52 13.82 -19.31 -11.24
C ARG A 52 12.51 -18.63 -10.86
N LEU A 53 12.45 -18.10 -9.67
CA LEU A 53 11.31 -17.38 -9.10
C LEU A 53 11.65 -15.89 -9.04
N ILE A 54 10.92 -15.07 -9.79
CA ILE A 54 11.14 -13.62 -9.86
C ILE A 54 9.94 -12.92 -9.22
N GLY A 55 10.20 -12.06 -8.22
CA GLY A 55 9.16 -11.30 -7.53
C GLY A 55 8.91 -9.94 -8.15
N TYR A 56 7.62 -9.58 -8.24
CA TYR A 56 7.14 -8.28 -8.73
C TYR A 56 6.15 -7.67 -7.73
N ASN A 57 5.99 -6.35 -7.84
CA ASN A 57 4.92 -5.64 -7.13
C ASN A 57 4.06 -4.87 -8.14
N SER A 58 2.86 -5.37 -8.42
CA SER A 58 1.90 -4.73 -9.30
C SER A 58 0.94 -3.77 -8.58
N ASP A 59 0.90 -3.80 -7.24
CA ASP A 59 0.04 -2.90 -6.44
C ASP A 59 0.40 -1.45 -6.70
N VAL A 60 1.69 -1.13 -6.83
CA VAL A 60 2.18 0.22 -7.10
C VAL A 60 1.68 0.77 -8.42
N ILE A 61 1.61 -0.06 -9.46
CA ILE A 61 1.15 0.36 -10.80
C ILE A 61 -0.35 0.72 -10.75
N GLY A 62 -1.16 -0.18 -10.21
CA GLY A 62 -2.60 0.05 -10.07
C GLY A 62 -2.91 1.28 -9.23
N PHE A 63 -2.22 1.44 -8.11
CA PHE A 63 -2.40 2.59 -7.23
C PHE A 63 -2.02 3.91 -7.91
N THR A 64 -0.81 4.00 -8.51
CA THR A 64 -0.35 5.25 -9.12
C THR A 64 -1.26 5.68 -10.27
N GLN A 65 -1.68 4.75 -11.13
CA GLN A 65 -2.62 5.04 -12.23
C GLN A 65 -3.99 5.51 -11.73
N SER A 66 -4.42 5.04 -10.56
CA SER A 66 -5.72 5.39 -9.98
C SER A 66 -5.70 6.73 -9.26
N ILE A 67 -4.62 7.07 -8.52
CA ILE A 67 -4.57 8.29 -7.72
C ILE A 67 -4.07 9.51 -8.52
N GLU A 68 -3.17 9.30 -9.49
CA GLU A 68 -2.57 10.39 -10.27
C GLU A 68 -3.58 11.38 -10.86
N PRO A 69 -4.69 10.93 -11.49
CA PRO A 69 -5.70 11.85 -12.04
C PRO A 69 -6.48 12.65 -10.99
N LEU A 70 -6.42 12.25 -9.71
CA LEU A 70 -7.10 12.89 -8.58
C LEU A 70 -6.20 13.92 -7.88
N LEU A 71 -4.89 13.89 -8.18
CA LEU A 71 -3.94 14.80 -7.54
C LEU A 71 -4.02 16.20 -8.16
N GLU A 72 -4.02 17.19 -7.27
CA GLU A 72 -4.04 18.61 -7.60
C GLU A 72 -2.74 19.29 -7.10
N PRO A 73 -2.43 20.52 -7.53
CA PRO A 73 -1.16 21.21 -7.19
C PRO A 73 -0.88 21.36 -5.68
N GLN A 74 -1.94 21.43 -4.85
CA GLN A 74 -1.80 21.53 -3.38
C GLN A 74 -1.47 20.18 -2.73
N HIS A 75 -1.66 19.05 -3.41
CA HIS A 75 -1.38 17.72 -2.91
C HIS A 75 0.13 17.43 -2.96
N LYS A 76 0.89 17.96 -1.98
CA LYS A 76 2.36 17.81 -1.89
C LYS A 76 2.79 16.74 -0.90
N LYS A 77 1.98 16.49 0.14
CA LYS A 77 2.31 15.60 1.24
C LYS A 77 1.15 14.66 1.54
N ALA A 78 1.49 13.42 1.89
CA ALA A 78 0.53 12.36 2.15
C ALA A 78 0.75 11.67 3.49
N LEU A 79 -0.34 11.40 4.21
CA LEU A 79 -0.38 10.47 5.34
C LEU A 79 -0.81 9.09 4.84
N ILE A 80 -0.08 8.07 5.26
CA ILE A 80 -0.36 6.67 4.94
C ILE A 80 -0.75 5.97 6.23
N LEU A 81 -2.02 5.59 6.34
CA LEU A 81 -2.52 4.88 7.51
C LEU A 81 -2.19 3.39 7.39
N GLY A 82 -1.41 2.86 8.32
CA GLY A 82 -0.95 1.48 8.35
C GLY A 82 0.52 1.30 7.92
N THR A 83 1.09 0.13 8.24
CA THR A 83 2.53 -0.16 8.14
C THR A 83 2.86 -1.50 7.48
N GLY A 84 1.90 -2.17 6.85
CA GLY A 84 2.08 -3.45 6.16
C GLY A 84 2.66 -3.32 4.76
N GLY A 85 2.82 -4.45 4.05
CA GLY A 85 3.40 -4.50 2.70
C GLY A 85 2.67 -3.62 1.67
N ALA A 86 1.33 -3.50 1.78
CA ALA A 86 0.57 -2.61 0.90
C ALA A 86 0.97 -1.14 1.12
N SER A 87 1.11 -0.69 2.37
CA SER A 87 1.50 0.69 2.68
C SER A 87 2.87 1.07 2.14
N LYS A 88 3.81 0.12 2.08
CA LYS A 88 5.14 0.32 1.47
C LYS A 88 5.04 0.58 -0.03
N ALA A 89 4.21 -0.20 -0.75
CA ALA A 89 3.95 0.01 -2.17
C ALA A 89 3.31 1.38 -2.45
N ILE A 90 2.36 1.79 -1.60
CA ILE A 90 1.70 3.10 -1.68
C ILE A 90 2.71 4.24 -1.46
N ALA A 91 3.55 4.16 -0.43
CA ALA A 91 4.59 5.16 -0.15
C ALA A 91 5.56 5.30 -1.33
N TYR A 92 5.97 4.18 -1.91
CA TYR A 92 6.82 4.16 -3.09
C TYR A 92 6.14 4.84 -4.29
N GLY A 93 4.88 4.52 -4.56
CA GLY A 93 4.10 5.11 -5.64
C GLY A 93 3.91 6.62 -5.47
N LEU A 94 3.53 7.07 -4.27
CA LEU A 94 3.37 8.51 -3.97
C LEU A 94 4.69 9.27 -4.12
N LYS A 95 5.81 8.70 -3.67
CA LYS A 95 7.14 9.30 -3.87
C LYS A 95 7.50 9.43 -5.35
N LYS A 96 7.19 8.44 -6.18
CA LYS A 96 7.34 8.53 -7.64
C LYS A 96 6.50 9.66 -8.25
N LEU A 97 5.33 9.95 -7.69
CA LEU A 97 4.47 11.08 -8.08
C LEU A 97 4.90 12.42 -7.46
N GLY A 98 6.01 12.44 -6.72
CA GLY A 98 6.59 13.66 -6.14
C GLY A 98 6.02 14.08 -4.79
N LEU A 99 5.25 13.22 -4.10
CA LEU A 99 4.72 13.52 -2.78
C LEU A 99 5.69 13.08 -1.67
N GLU A 100 5.82 13.91 -0.65
CA GLU A 100 6.42 13.52 0.64
C GLU A 100 5.42 12.71 1.46
N CYS A 101 5.86 11.61 2.10
CA CYS A 101 4.97 10.70 2.81
C CYS A 101 5.39 10.50 4.26
N LYS A 102 4.41 10.44 5.17
CA LYS A 102 4.57 9.93 6.52
C LYS A 102 3.58 8.81 6.82
N PHE A 103 4.06 7.79 7.53
CA PHE A 103 3.21 6.72 8.03
C PHE A 103 2.54 7.11 9.33
N VAL A 104 1.30 6.66 9.49
CA VAL A 104 0.54 6.77 10.75
C VAL A 104 0.32 5.37 11.30
N SER A 105 0.76 5.14 12.52
CA SER A 105 0.68 3.86 13.22
C SER A 105 -0.10 3.99 14.53
N ARG A 106 -0.74 2.90 14.97
CA ARG A 106 -1.37 2.83 16.30
C ARG A 106 -0.34 2.90 17.44
N ASN A 107 0.87 2.47 17.17
CA ASN A 107 1.97 2.45 18.13
C ASN A 107 3.06 3.41 17.68
N LEU A 108 3.64 4.13 18.64
CA LEU A 108 4.79 5.00 18.37
C LEU A 108 5.96 4.16 17.81
N ARG A 109 6.47 4.58 16.68
CA ARG A 109 7.65 4.03 16.01
C ARG A 109 8.51 5.17 15.48
N GLU A 110 9.80 4.90 15.32
CA GLU A 110 10.73 5.87 14.75
C GLU A 110 10.27 6.35 13.37
N GLU A 111 10.33 7.67 13.16
CA GLU A 111 9.91 8.38 11.93
C GLU A 111 8.42 8.26 11.55
N MET A 112 7.58 7.70 12.41
CA MET A 112 6.13 7.57 12.18
C MET A 112 5.35 8.49 13.12
N LEU A 113 4.15 8.87 12.68
CA LEU A 113 3.17 9.54 13.54
C LEU A 113 2.24 8.51 14.18
N THR A 114 1.70 8.87 15.33
CA THR A 114 0.52 8.21 15.91
C THR A 114 -0.73 9.02 15.58
N TYR A 115 -1.91 8.41 15.71
CA TYR A 115 -3.19 9.10 15.47
C TYR A 115 -3.38 10.34 16.36
N ASP A 116 -2.87 10.30 17.60
CA ASP A 116 -2.95 11.43 18.55
C ASP A 116 -2.07 12.62 18.15
N GLN A 117 -1.11 12.42 17.26
CA GLN A 117 -0.22 13.44 16.73
C GLN A 117 -0.77 14.15 15.49
N LEU A 118 -1.94 13.77 15.00
CA LEU A 118 -2.59 14.38 13.85
C LEU A 118 -3.28 15.69 14.24
N THR A 119 -2.47 16.72 14.48
CA THR A 119 -2.94 18.08 14.82
C THR A 119 -3.53 18.80 13.61
N PRO A 120 -4.26 19.93 13.79
CA PRO A 120 -4.73 20.77 12.68
C PRO A 120 -3.62 21.14 11.70
N GLU A 121 -2.43 21.48 12.22
CA GLU A 121 -1.27 21.87 11.41
C GLU A 121 -0.76 20.71 10.55
N ILE A 122 -0.67 19.50 11.12
CA ILE A 122 -0.29 18.29 10.36
C ILE A 122 -1.35 18.00 9.29
N MET A 123 -2.63 18.08 9.62
CA MET A 123 -3.69 17.84 8.65
C MET A 123 -3.72 18.91 7.54
N ASP A 124 -3.39 20.15 7.85
CA ASP A 124 -3.28 21.21 6.84
C ASP A 124 -2.05 21.03 5.93
N GLU A 125 -0.98 20.48 6.45
CA GLU A 125 0.25 20.21 5.69
C GLU A 125 0.12 18.96 4.80
N TYR A 126 -0.50 17.88 5.31
CA TYR A 126 -0.66 16.58 4.65
C TYR A 126 -2.07 16.44 4.09
N LYS A 127 -2.32 16.97 2.90
CA LYS A 127 -3.66 17.03 2.30
C LYS A 127 -4.11 15.75 1.61
N VAL A 128 -3.26 14.75 1.47
CA VAL A 128 -3.61 13.42 0.97
C VAL A 128 -3.58 12.42 2.11
N VAL A 129 -4.66 11.66 2.31
CA VAL A 129 -4.73 10.61 3.32
C VAL A 129 -5.12 9.29 2.66
N VAL A 130 -4.25 8.29 2.76
CA VAL A 130 -4.46 6.98 2.15
C VAL A 130 -4.66 5.93 3.23
N ASN A 131 -5.83 5.29 3.26
CA ASN A 131 -6.11 4.18 4.16
C ASN A 131 -5.53 2.87 3.59
N CYS A 132 -4.47 2.37 4.23
CA CYS A 132 -3.85 1.06 3.95
C CYS A 132 -4.13 0.05 5.08
N THR A 133 -5.00 0.39 6.02
CA THR A 133 -5.40 -0.52 7.11
C THR A 133 -6.58 -1.39 6.70
N PRO A 134 -6.85 -2.51 7.38
CA PRO A 134 -8.07 -3.27 7.20
C PRO A 134 -9.30 -2.68 7.93
N VAL A 135 -9.16 -1.49 8.54
CA VAL A 135 -10.25 -0.86 9.29
C VAL A 135 -11.32 -0.37 8.34
N GLY A 136 -12.55 -0.85 8.51
CA GLY A 136 -13.67 -0.58 7.62
C GLY A 136 -13.92 -1.67 6.58
N MET A 137 -13.09 -2.74 6.56
CA MET A 137 -13.28 -3.90 5.69
C MET A 137 -14.35 -4.85 6.26
N TYR A 138 -15.18 -5.44 5.38
CA TYR A 138 -16.12 -6.48 5.76
C TYR A 138 -15.43 -7.61 6.57
N PRO A 139 -16.03 -8.13 7.66
CA PRO A 139 -17.40 -7.87 8.15
C PRO A 139 -17.55 -6.63 9.05
N ARG A 140 -16.46 -5.93 9.42
CA ARG A 140 -16.49 -4.74 10.31
C ARG A 140 -16.58 -3.44 9.51
N ALA A 141 -17.56 -3.36 8.62
CA ALA A 141 -17.78 -2.21 7.73
C ALA A 141 -18.29 -0.94 8.44
N ASP A 142 -18.63 -1.05 9.71
CA ASP A 142 -19.02 0.03 10.63
C ASP A 142 -17.84 0.72 11.32
N GLU A 143 -16.62 0.21 11.10
CA GLU A 143 -15.39 0.82 11.61
C GLU A 143 -14.78 1.79 10.56
N TYR A 144 -14.00 2.75 11.04
CA TYR A 144 -13.22 3.69 10.22
C TYR A 144 -11.93 4.09 10.95
N PRO A 145 -10.86 4.49 10.23
CA PRO A 145 -9.64 4.98 10.86
C PRO A 145 -9.91 6.20 11.73
N ASN A 146 -9.32 6.25 12.92
CA ASN A 146 -9.55 7.32 13.90
C ASN A 146 -8.69 8.56 13.61
N ILE A 147 -8.88 9.15 12.42
CA ILE A 147 -8.27 10.44 12.07
C ILE A 147 -9.16 11.60 12.53
N PRO A 148 -8.62 12.82 12.70
CA PRO A 148 -9.42 13.99 13.10
C PRO A 148 -10.20 14.55 11.91
N TYR A 149 -11.33 13.95 11.56
CA TYR A 149 -12.18 14.31 10.41
C TYR A 149 -12.63 15.78 10.42
N GLN A 150 -12.74 16.39 11.60
CA GLN A 150 -13.10 17.81 11.77
C GLN A 150 -12.08 18.79 11.16
N TYR A 151 -10.86 18.35 10.88
CA TYR A 151 -9.82 19.16 10.25
C TYR A 151 -9.73 18.97 8.72
N LEU A 152 -10.55 18.09 8.15
CA LEU A 152 -10.64 17.91 6.71
C LEU A 152 -11.31 19.10 6.05
N THR A 153 -10.83 19.45 4.87
CA THR A 153 -11.35 20.53 4.03
C THR A 153 -11.59 20.00 2.61
N PRO A 154 -12.31 20.73 1.75
CA PRO A 154 -12.46 20.35 0.34
C PRO A 154 -11.15 20.23 -0.45
N ASN A 155 -10.04 20.73 0.10
CA ASN A 155 -8.70 20.59 -0.48
C ASN A 155 -7.99 19.28 -0.11
N HIS A 156 -8.58 18.45 0.73
CA HIS A 156 -8.04 17.14 1.07
C HIS A 156 -8.51 16.08 0.08
N LEU A 157 -7.64 15.12 -0.19
CA LEU A 157 -7.93 13.90 -0.94
C LEU A 157 -7.87 12.72 0.03
N LEU A 158 -9.00 12.05 0.24
CA LEU A 158 -9.06 10.77 0.94
C LEU A 158 -9.07 9.64 -0.09
N TYR A 159 -8.22 8.65 0.10
CA TYR A 159 -8.13 7.49 -0.77
C TYR A 159 -8.15 6.20 0.06
N ASP A 160 -9.05 5.29 -0.24
CA ASP A 160 -9.18 4.01 0.46
C ASP A 160 -8.73 2.86 -0.44
N LEU A 161 -7.84 1.99 0.07
CA LEU A 161 -7.47 0.76 -0.63
C LEU A 161 -8.49 -0.35 -0.48
N LEU A 162 -9.45 -0.20 0.44
CA LEU A 162 -10.52 -1.18 0.63
C LEU A 162 -11.51 -1.12 -0.53
N TYR A 163 -11.93 -2.28 -1.01
CA TYR A 163 -12.91 -2.44 -2.09
C TYR A 163 -14.16 -3.22 -1.66
N ASN A 164 -14.22 -3.66 -0.41
CA ASN A 164 -15.38 -4.31 0.18
C ASN A 164 -15.58 -3.83 1.64
N PRO A 165 -16.61 -3.00 1.89
CA PRO A 165 -17.66 -2.53 0.98
C PRO A 165 -17.17 -1.57 -0.11
N ASP A 166 -17.97 -1.35 -1.16
CA ASP A 166 -17.66 -0.43 -2.27
C ASP A 166 -17.42 1.01 -1.81
N THR A 167 -18.10 1.42 -0.74
CA THR A 167 -17.92 2.72 -0.08
C THR A 167 -17.79 2.50 1.42
N THR A 168 -16.60 2.74 1.95
CA THR A 168 -16.33 2.66 3.39
C THR A 168 -16.81 3.91 4.12
N LEU A 169 -16.92 3.84 5.46
CA LEU A 169 -17.23 5.02 6.27
C LEU A 169 -16.11 6.08 6.21
N PHE A 170 -14.89 5.69 5.95
CA PHE A 170 -13.77 6.60 5.71
C PHE A 170 -14.00 7.52 4.50
N MET A 171 -14.76 7.06 3.50
CA MET A 171 -15.06 7.79 2.27
C MET A 171 -16.38 8.58 2.33
N LYS A 172 -17.18 8.43 3.41
CA LYS A 172 -18.45 9.14 3.64
C LYS A 172 -18.27 10.35 4.53
#